data_464495cf6cc2e85249866fe8154f1e3e
#
_entry.id   464495cf6cc2e85249866fe8154f1e3e
#
_cell.length_a   1.000
_cell.length_b   1.000
_cell.length_c   1.000
_cell.angle_alpha   90.00
_cell.angle_beta   90.00
_cell.angle_gamma   90.00
#
_symmetry.space_group_name_H-M   'P 1'
#
loop_
_entity.id
_entity.type
_entity.pdbx_description
1 polymer ?
#
loop_
_entity_poly.entity_id
_entity_poly.type
_entity_poly.pdbx_seq_one_letter_code
_entity_poly.pdbx_strand_id
1 'polypeptide(L)'
;RDTSVTGVQTCALPISADGTPFPTAFWLTCPHLVAQISRLEASGGVDRWSQASRDDPDLAVSLADAQATQRALRPELPTGIGGAAREGSLKCLHAHAAFALAVPPYELGDRILAEAGPLWPRGGCCTSL
;
A
#
# COMPACT_ATOMS: atom_id res chain seq x y z
N ARG A 1 -16.06 -8.82 -7.06
CA ARG A 1 -15.81 -7.56 -7.69
C ARG A 1 -14.36 -7.43 -8.13
N ASP A 2 -14.22 -7.14 -9.38
CA ASP A 2 -12.90 -7.10 -9.99
C ASP A 2 -12.25 -5.73 -9.77
N THR A 3 -11.12 -5.71 -9.08
CA THR A 3 -10.36 -4.49 -8.84
C THR A 3 -9.10 -4.42 -9.71
N SER A 4 -8.92 -5.36 -10.64
CA SER A 4 -7.72 -5.38 -11.46
C SER A 4 -7.61 -4.15 -12.36
N VAL A 5 -8.72 -3.49 -12.69
CA VAL A 5 -8.72 -2.28 -13.49
C VAL A 5 -7.90 -1.18 -12.80
N THR A 6 -7.92 -1.13 -11.48
CA THR A 6 -7.17 -0.14 -10.71
C THR A 6 -5.79 -0.65 -10.30
N GLY A 7 -5.46 -1.89 -10.64
CA GLY A 7 -4.20 -2.48 -10.24
C GLY A 7 -4.17 -2.93 -8.79
N VAL A 8 -5.33 -3.01 -8.16
CA VAL A 8 -5.47 -3.39 -6.76
C VAL A 8 -6.42 -4.57 -6.64
N GLN A 9 -6.11 -5.49 -5.76
CA GLN A 9 -6.98 -6.61 -5.48
C GLN A 9 -7.25 -6.69 -3.99
N THR A 10 -8.52 -6.84 -3.63
CA THR A 10 -8.90 -7.05 -2.25
C THR A 10 -8.59 -8.47 -1.83
N CYS A 11 -7.92 -8.60 -0.68
CA CYS A 11 -7.59 -9.88 -0.09
C CYS A 11 -8.60 -10.21 0.99
N ALA A 12 -9.62 -10.98 0.65
CA ALA A 12 -10.69 -11.26 1.61
C ALA A 12 -10.20 -12.12 2.77
N LEU A 13 -9.58 -13.23 2.49
CA LEU A 13 -9.06 -14.12 3.54
C LEU A 13 -7.80 -14.81 3.02
N PRO A 14 -6.82 -14.04 2.53
CA PRO A 14 -5.61 -14.65 2.03
C PRO A 14 -4.80 -15.23 3.17
N ILE A 15 -4.26 -16.41 2.95
CA ILE A 15 -3.37 -17.03 3.92
C ILE A 15 -2.11 -17.46 3.21
N SER A 16 -1.00 -17.42 3.94
CA SER A 16 0.26 -17.91 3.43
C SER A 16 0.28 -19.44 3.51
N ALA A 17 1.34 -20.03 2.98
CA ALA A 17 1.45 -21.48 2.91
C ALA A 17 1.36 -22.15 4.30
N ASP A 18 1.74 -21.44 5.35
CA ASP A 18 1.70 -21.97 6.71
C ASP A 18 0.40 -21.67 7.44
N GLY A 19 -0.59 -21.11 6.76
CA GLY A 19 -1.88 -20.81 7.36
C GLY A 19 -1.96 -19.44 8.00
N THR A 20 -0.90 -18.65 7.99
CA THR A 20 -0.90 -17.31 8.56
C THR A 20 -1.63 -16.34 7.64
N PRO A 21 -2.53 -15.50 8.17
CA PRO A 21 -3.17 -14.48 7.32
C PRO A 21 -2.14 -13.49 6.77
N PHE A 22 -2.35 -13.05 5.52
CA PHE A 22 -1.53 -11.99 4.97
C PHE A 22 -1.75 -10.70 5.77
N PRO A 23 -0.71 -9.91 5.95
CA PRO A 23 -0.76 -8.74 6.83
C PRO A 23 -1.35 -7.49 6.17
N THR A 24 -2.03 -7.62 5.05
CA THR A 24 -2.60 -6.46 4.38
C THR A 24 -3.97 -6.81 3.80
N ALA A 25 -4.85 -5.82 3.76
CA ALA A 25 -6.18 -5.96 3.19
C ALA A 25 -6.17 -5.84 1.67
N PHE A 26 -5.18 -5.14 1.11
CA PHE A 26 -5.11 -4.88 -0.33
C PHE A 26 -3.69 -5.08 -0.81
N TRP A 27 -3.53 -5.48 -2.06
CA TRP A 27 -2.22 -5.54 -2.68
C TRP A 27 -2.31 -5.12 -4.13
N LEU A 28 -1.17 -4.72 -4.69
CA LEU A 28 -1.09 -4.32 -6.07
C LEU A 28 -1.07 -5.55 -6.97
N THR A 29 -1.86 -5.49 -8.04
CA THR A 29 -1.86 -6.56 -9.04
C THR A 29 -1.34 -6.10 -10.39
N CYS A 30 -1.22 -4.79 -10.61
CA CYS A 30 -0.73 -4.24 -11.86
C CYS A 30 0.79 -4.35 -11.93
N PRO A 31 1.35 -5.09 -12.92
CA PRO A 31 2.80 -5.23 -13.01
C PRO A 31 3.54 -3.91 -13.17
N HIS A 32 2.91 -2.94 -13.83
CA HIS A 32 3.51 -1.61 -13.99
C HIS A 32 3.72 -0.94 -12.64
N LEU A 33 2.67 -0.90 -11.81
CA LEU A 33 2.77 -0.28 -10.50
C LEU A 33 3.71 -1.04 -9.59
N VAL A 34 3.68 -2.36 -9.62
CA VAL A 34 4.59 -3.17 -8.82
C VAL A 34 6.03 -2.81 -9.16
N ALA A 35 6.35 -2.69 -10.45
CA ALA A 35 7.71 -2.34 -10.86
C ALA A 35 8.10 -0.94 -10.41
N GLN A 36 7.18 0.02 -10.53
CA GLN A 36 7.45 1.39 -10.13
C GLN A 36 7.72 1.48 -8.62
N ILE A 37 6.88 0.84 -7.82
CA ILE A 37 7.04 0.87 -6.37
C ILE A 37 8.30 0.11 -5.95
N SER A 38 8.60 -1.01 -6.62
CA SER A 38 9.81 -1.77 -6.31
C SER A 38 11.07 -0.91 -6.52
N ARG A 39 11.07 -0.06 -7.55
CA ARG A 39 12.20 0.84 -7.76
C ARG A 39 12.34 1.85 -6.63
N LEU A 40 11.22 2.36 -6.12
CA LEU A 40 11.26 3.25 -4.96
C LEU A 40 11.83 2.55 -3.74
N GLU A 41 11.39 1.33 -3.48
CA GLU A 41 11.91 0.58 -2.33
C GLU A 41 13.39 0.30 -2.48
N ALA A 42 13.83 -0.05 -3.69
CA ALA A 42 15.24 -0.33 -3.93
C ALA A 42 16.13 0.91 -3.72
N SER A 43 15.57 2.10 -3.86
CA SER A 43 16.31 3.34 -3.67
C SER A 43 16.18 3.90 -2.25
N GLY A 44 15.72 3.09 -1.30
CA GLY A 44 15.59 3.53 0.09
C GLY A 44 14.27 4.21 0.41
N GLY A 45 13.25 3.99 -0.42
CA GLY A 45 11.97 4.68 -0.26
C GLY A 45 11.25 4.37 1.03
N VAL A 46 11.39 3.14 1.55
CA VAL A 46 10.71 2.80 2.81
C VAL A 46 11.21 3.70 3.94
N ASP A 47 12.53 3.84 4.06
CA ASP A 47 13.10 4.67 5.13
C ASP A 47 12.76 6.14 4.92
N ARG A 48 12.85 6.63 3.68
CA ARG A 48 12.53 8.03 3.38
C ARG A 48 11.09 8.37 3.72
N TRP A 49 10.15 7.52 3.29
CA TRP A 49 8.75 7.80 3.54
C TRP A 49 8.36 7.55 5.00
N SER A 50 9.02 6.60 5.67
CA SER A 50 8.83 6.43 7.10
C SER A 50 9.25 7.69 7.85
N GLN A 51 10.40 8.26 7.48
CA GLN A 51 10.87 9.49 8.10
C GLN A 51 9.93 10.66 7.79
N ALA A 52 9.50 10.78 6.52
CA ALA A 52 8.58 11.85 6.13
C ALA A 52 7.28 11.78 6.92
N SER A 53 6.76 10.57 7.16
CA SER A 53 5.52 10.43 7.91
C SER A 53 5.68 10.82 9.39
N ARG A 54 6.89 10.76 9.91
CA ARG A 54 7.16 11.23 11.28
C ARG A 54 7.34 12.74 11.34
N ASP A 55 7.93 13.32 10.29
CA ASP A 55 8.27 14.73 10.28
C ASP A 55 7.11 15.64 9.86
N ASP A 56 6.20 15.14 9.03
CA ASP A 56 5.09 15.91 8.49
C ASP A 56 3.80 15.53 9.22
N PRO A 57 3.21 16.47 9.99
CA PRO A 57 2.00 16.15 10.74
C PRO A 57 0.84 15.69 9.88
N ASP A 58 0.70 16.22 8.67
CA ASP A 58 -0.39 15.80 7.78
C ASP A 58 -0.22 14.36 7.35
N LEU A 59 1.01 13.95 7.07
CA LEU A 59 1.30 12.57 6.71
C LEU A 59 1.11 11.64 7.91
N ALA A 60 1.50 12.08 9.10
CA ALA A 60 1.31 11.29 10.32
C ALA A 60 -0.17 11.03 10.57
N VAL A 61 -1.00 12.06 10.41
CA VAL A 61 -2.45 11.91 10.60
C VAL A 61 -3.03 10.96 9.54
N SER A 62 -2.64 11.13 8.28
CA SER A 62 -3.17 10.26 7.24
C SER A 62 -2.77 8.81 7.46
N LEU A 63 -1.55 8.56 7.94
CA LEU A 63 -1.11 7.20 8.26
C LEU A 63 -1.94 6.62 9.40
N ALA A 64 -2.15 7.40 10.46
CA ALA A 64 -2.94 6.93 11.60
C ALA A 64 -4.37 6.58 11.18
N ASP A 65 -4.97 7.41 10.33
CA ASP A 65 -6.32 7.15 9.85
C ASP A 65 -6.37 5.89 9.00
N ALA A 66 -5.38 5.67 8.14
CA ALA A 66 -5.34 4.48 7.31
C ALA A 66 -5.14 3.22 8.16
N GLN A 67 -4.29 3.30 9.19
CA GLN A 67 -4.09 2.17 10.09
C GLN A 67 -5.38 1.83 10.82
N ALA A 68 -6.13 2.85 11.27
CA ALA A 68 -7.41 2.61 11.93
C ALA A 68 -8.41 1.95 10.97
N THR A 69 -8.43 2.39 9.72
CA THR A 69 -9.31 1.79 8.72
C THR A 69 -8.94 0.34 8.46
N GLN A 70 -7.64 0.04 8.37
CA GLN A 70 -7.23 -1.36 8.18
C GLN A 70 -7.63 -2.23 9.36
N ARG A 71 -7.47 -1.73 10.59
CA ARG A 71 -7.89 -2.49 11.77
C ARG A 71 -9.38 -2.79 11.73
N ALA A 72 -10.18 -1.84 11.24
CA ALA A 72 -11.61 -2.07 11.10
C ALA A 72 -11.94 -3.09 10.01
N LEU A 73 -11.17 -3.10 8.93
CA LEU A 73 -11.36 -4.06 7.84
C LEU A 73 -10.86 -5.46 8.19
N ARG A 74 -9.76 -5.53 8.91
CA ARG A 74 -9.11 -6.80 9.25
C ARG A 74 -8.79 -6.85 10.74
N PRO A 75 -9.82 -6.91 11.60
CA PRO A 75 -9.59 -6.87 13.06
C PRO A 75 -8.80 -8.09 13.57
N GLU A 76 -8.73 -9.15 12.80
CA GLU A 76 -7.96 -10.33 13.19
C GLU A 76 -6.45 -10.14 13.05
N LEU A 77 -6.02 -9.08 12.36
CA LEU A 77 -4.58 -8.85 12.16
C LEU A 77 -4.02 -8.01 13.30
N PRO A 78 -2.92 -8.46 13.91
CA PRO A 78 -2.32 -7.71 15.03
C PRO A 78 -1.39 -6.60 14.59
N THR A 79 -1.08 -6.51 13.29
CA THR A 79 -0.12 -5.54 12.78
C THR A 79 -0.81 -4.50 11.91
N GLY A 80 -0.08 -3.43 11.58
CA GLY A 80 -0.60 -2.40 10.71
C GLY A 80 -0.48 -2.75 9.23
N ILE A 81 -0.68 -1.75 8.40
CA ILE A 81 -0.60 -1.91 6.95
C ILE A 81 0.75 -2.50 6.57
N GLY A 82 0.72 -3.52 5.72
CA GLY A 82 1.94 -4.18 5.27
C GLY A 82 2.60 -5.04 6.32
N GLY A 83 1.94 -5.27 7.45
CA GLY A 83 2.51 -6.08 8.51
C GLY A 83 3.45 -5.34 9.43
N ALA A 84 3.38 -4.00 9.43
CA ALA A 84 4.25 -3.21 10.29
C ALA A 84 3.91 -3.47 11.75
N ALA A 85 4.89 -3.95 12.51
CA ALA A 85 4.72 -4.23 13.93
C ALA A 85 4.96 -2.98 14.79
N ARG A 86 5.64 -1.99 14.22
CA ARG A 86 5.99 -0.77 14.95
C ARG A 86 5.24 0.40 14.36
N GLU A 87 4.63 1.20 15.22
CA GLU A 87 3.95 2.40 14.79
C GLU A 87 4.95 3.37 14.15
N GLY A 88 4.58 3.98 13.05
CA GLY A 88 5.44 4.91 12.33
C GLY A 88 6.39 4.25 11.35
N SER A 89 6.42 2.93 11.29
CA SER A 89 7.21 2.22 10.29
C SER A 89 6.30 1.79 9.16
N LEU A 90 6.69 2.08 7.92
CA LEU A 90 5.89 1.68 6.77
C LEU A 90 6.11 0.24 6.36
N LYS A 91 7.31 -0.26 6.54
CA LYS A 91 7.74 -1.61 6.21
C LYS A 91 7.67 -1.93 4.72
N CYS A 92 6.58 -1.56 4.02
CA CYS A 92 6.39 -1.93 2.62
C CYS A 92 5.58 -0.85 1.92
N LEU A 93 6.15 -0.25 0.87
CA LEU A 93 5.44 0.78 0.13
C LEU A 93 4.32 0.22 -0.74
N HIS A 94 4.43 -1.04 -1.18
CA HIS A 94 3.40 -1.65 -2.00
C HIS A 94 2.05 -1.66 -1.29
N ALA A 95 2.06 -2.00 -0.01
CA ALA A 95 0.82 -2.07 0.77
C ALA A 95 0.18 -0.70 0.93
N HIS A 96 1.00 0.33 1.14
CA HIS A 96 0.47 1.69 1.29
C HIS A 96 -0.06 2.23 -0.03
N ALA A 97 0.63 1.95 -1.14
CA ALA A 97 0.14 2.34 -2.46
C ALA A 97 -1.18 1.67 -2.78
N ALA A 98 -1.30 0.37 -2.50
CA ALA A 98 -2.53 -0.37 -2.73
C ALA A 98 -3.66 0.20 -1.88
N PHE A 99 -3.38 0.52 -0.62
CA PHE A 99 -4.39 1.09 0.27
C PHE A 99 -4.89 2.42 -0.26
N ALA A 100 -4.00 3.28 -0.79
CA ALA A 100 -4.40 4.57 -1.33
C ALA A 100 -5.33 4.42 -2.53
N LEU A 101 -5.11 3.41 -3.36
CA LEU A 101 -5.96 3.18 -4.52
C LEU A 101 -7.31 2.60 -4.12
N ALA A 102 -7.34 1.77 -3.09
CA ALA A 102 -8.56 1.06 -2.70
C ALA A 102 -9.44 1.87 -1.76
N VAL A 103 -8.86 2.71 -0.89
CA VAL A 103 -9.57 3.42 0.16
C VAL A 103 -9.12 4.88 0.20
N PRO A 104 -9.43 5.65 -0.85
CA PRO A 104 -9.10 7.08 -0.83
C PRO A 104 -10.00 7.84 0.13
N PRO A 105 -9.57 8.97 0.65
CA PRO A 105 -8.26 9.57 0.45
C PRO A 105 -7.22 9.03 1.44
N TYR A 106 -5.98 8.94 1.00
CA TYR A 106 -4.89 8.54 1.87
C TYR A 106 -3.65 9.33 1.44
N GLU A 107 -3.41 10.45 2.08
CA GLU A 107 -2.40 11.41 1.65
C GLU A 107 -1.00 10.80 1.51
N LEU A 108 -0.56 10.05 2.50
CA LEU A 108 0.76 9.44 2.45
C LEU A 108 0.89 8.48 1.26
N GLY A 109 -0.10 7.62 1.07
CA GLY A 109 -0.08 6.69 -0.06
C GLY A 109 -0.18 7.42 -1.39
N ASP A 110 -0.96 8.50 -1.45
CA ASP A 110 -1.08 9.29 -2.67
C ASP A 110 0.25 9.93 -3.05
N ARG A 111 1.01 10.40 -2.08
CA ARG A 111 2.33 10.98 -2.36
C ARG A 111 3.34 9.93 -2.79
N ILE A 112 3.26 8.74 -2.22
CA ILE A 112 4.10 7.63 -2.67
C ILE A 112 3.80 7.30 -4.13
N LEU A 113 2.51 7.24 -4.49
CA LEU A 113 2.12 6.98 -5.87
C LEU A 113 2.60 8.07 -6.81
N ALA A 114 2.54 9.33 -6.37
CA ALA A 114 3.02 10.44 -7.20
C ALA A 114 4.52 10.33 -7.46
N GLU A 115 5.29 9.93 -6.47
CA GLU A 115 6.73 9.74 -6.66
C GLU A 115 7.02 8.55 -7.58
N ALA A 116 6.18 7.54 -7.54
CA ALA A 116 6.38 6.35 -8.39
C ALA A 116 6.27 6.69 -9.87
N GLY A 117 5.57 7.79 -10.21
CA GLY A 117 5.42 8.20 -11.60
C GLY A 117 4.02 7.90 -12.11
N PRO A 118 3.81 7.88 -13.43
CA PRO A 118 2.48 7.63 -13.98
C PRO A 118 1.91 6.34 -13.46
N LEU A 119 0.65 6.37 -13.02
CA LEU A 119 0.01 5.19 -12.47
C LEU A 119 -0.16 4.08 -13.51
N TRP A 120 -0.40 4.48 -14.75
CA TRP A 120 -0.66 3.52 -15.81
C TRP A 120 0.35 3.68 -16.92
N PRO A 121 0.74 2.57 -17.55
CA PRO A 121 1.58 2.68 -18.74
C PRO A 121 0.79 3.30 -19.88
N ARG A 122 1.52 3.71 -20.92
CA ARG A 122 0.87 4.22 -22.12
C ARG A 122 -0.10 3.14 -22.61
N GLY A 123 -1.34 3.52 -22.85
CA GLY A 123 -2.36 2.60 -23.27
C GLY A 123 -3.17 1.98 -22.16
N GLY A 124 -2.85 2.31 -20.91
CA GLY A 124 -3.63 1.85 -19.78
C GLY A 124 -3.01 0.67 -19.06
N CYS A 125 -3.40 0.49 -17.82
CA CYS A 125 -2.94 -0.61 -17.00
C CYS A 125 -3.55 -1.91 -17.43
N CYS A 126 -2.75 -2.97 -17.45
CA CYS A 126 -3.23 -4.33 -17.69
C CYS A 126 -3.82 -4.57 -19.08
N THR A 127 -3.49 -3.72 -20.04
CA THR A 127 -4.01 -3.90 -21.40
C THR A 127 -3.22 -4.92 -22.18
N SER A 128 -2.04 -5.28 -21.74
CA SER A 128 -1.16 -6.21 -22.45
C SER A 128 -1.26 -7.64 -21.95
N LEU A 129 -2.16 -7.90 -21.08
CA LEU A 129 -2.31 -9.24 -20.50
C LEU A 129 -3.04 -10.20 -21.41
#